data_bf53217ca8c84caa1ab313a3cbfae06a
#
_entry.id   bf53217ca8c84caa1ab313a3cbfae06a
#
_cell.length_a   1.000
_cell.length_b   1.000
_cell.length_c   1.000
_cell.angle_alpha   90.00
_cell.angle_beta   90.00
_cell.angle_gamma   90.00
#
_symmetry.space_group_name_H-M   'P 1'
#
loop_
_entity.id
_entity.type
_entity.pdbx_description
1 polymer ?
#
loop_
_entity_poly.entity_id
_entity_poly.type
_entity_poly.pdbx_seq_one_letter_code
_entity_poly.pdbx_strand_id
1 'polypeptide(L)'
;MRTSTERVFKRRKCVFRRREFFYLAAGAGAAGFAAPYVITSAALGGEGKPPASERITVGFIGLGGHGIDRNLRGFLAQPDAVPAALCDPDKKRVEAALAVCRESRGQQFTCPVTQNWLEVIARPDIDAVMISTPDHWHTPMSLAAIRAGKDVICEKPTYCIAEGRLLADTVKRYGAVFQTSTEDRSIGIYHRMAELVRNGRIGKLQRILVTLPAGPHNPGNPQPKPVPEGLDWDLWLGPAPWKPYRDGLHMFHWRWNRDYSGGNLTDWGAHQLDTAQWANDTERTGPVEVEGTGKRHQSGLYDVFYEYHLVYRYANGVELRVDSGGTGLRFEGTEGWLGNDGWCQPIKASNEKILTSVIGPDEVHLFTCPAGEHRNFLDCVKSRRDPYFPAEFGHRVSTIAHMGNIAMELGRKLRWDPEKEEFIGDDTANRMRGRTLREPWQL
;
A
#
# COMPACT_ATOMS: atom_id res chain seq x y z
N MET A 1 51.37 14.42 31.66
CA MET A 1 51.13 13.13 32.33
C MET A 1 49.70 12.71 32.16
N ARG A 2 49.55 11.47 31.72
CA ARG A 2 48.32 10.64 31.52
C ARG A 2 47.55 10.82 30.24
N THR A 3 47.89 9.94 29.34
CA THR A 3 47.24 9.44 28.14
C THR A 3 45.91 8.76 28.45
N SER A 4 44.88 9.07 27.70
CA SER A 4 43.61 8.33 27.65
C SER A 4 43.45 7.72 26.26
N THR A 5 43.40 6.42 26.23
CA THR A 5 43.34 5.54 25.07
C THR A 5 41.94 5.48 24.50
N GLU A 6 41.73 5.96 23.29
CA GLU A 6 40.51 5.70 22.50
C GLU A 6 40.50 4.25 22.01
N ARG A 7 39.53 3.46 22.44
CA ARG A 7 39.25 2.15 21.89
C ARG A 7 38.26 2.30 20.72
N VAL A 8 38.79 2.19 19.51
CA VAL A 8 38.02 2.08 18.27
C VAL A 8 37.37 0.70 18.23
N PHE A 9 36.06 0.64 18.40
CA PHE A 9 35.26 -0.56 18.13
C PHE A 9 35.03 -0.71 16.61
N LYS A 10 35.86 -1.52 15.95
CA LYS A 10 35.57 -2.02 14.59
C LYS A 10 34.46 -3.06 14.68
N ARG A 11 33.23 -2.69 14.32
CA ARG A 11 32.16 -3.64 14.03
C ARG A 11 32.49 -4.38 12.72
N ARG A 12 32.88 -5.65 12.83
CA ARG A 12 32.91 -6.56 11.69
C ARG A 12 31.49 -6.89 11.28
N LYS A 13 31.11 -6.53 10.06
CA LYS A 13 29.88 -7.01 9.42
C LYS A 13 30.07 -8.50 9.10
N CYS A 14 29.48 -9.39 9.86
CA CYS A 14 29.29 -10.78 9.47
C CYS A 14 28.06 -10.85 8.54
N VAL A 15 28.29 -10.76 7.24
CA VAL A 15 27.30 -11.13 6.25
C VAL A 15 27.47 -12.62 6.02
N PHE A 16 26.74 -13.44 6.77
CA PHE A 16 26.67 -14.87 6.47
C PHE A 16 25.66 -15.08 5.34
N ARG A 17 26.16 -15.43 4.15
CA ARG A 17 25.31 -15.94 3.07
C ARG A 17 24.87 -17.36 3.44
N ARG A 18 23.58 -17.68 3.31
CA ARG A 18 22.98 -19.03 3.55
C ARG A 18 23.79 -20.19 2.94
N ARG A 19 24.57 -19.96 1.90
CA ARG A 19 25.44 -20.97 1.26
C ARG A 19 26.72 -21.31 2.04
N GLU A 20 27.22 -20.46 2.91
CA GLU A 20 28.47 -20.69 3.62
C GLU A 20 28.28 -21.54 4.90
N PHE A 21 27.05 -21.69 5.39
CA PHE A 21 26.73 -22.56 6.52
C PHE A 21 26.95 -24.06 6.21
N PHE A 22 26.87 -24.45 4.95
CA PHE A 22 27.06 -25.85 4.54
C PHE A 22 28.52 -26.28 4.38
N TYR A 23 29.49 -25.37 4.32
CA TYR A 23 30.91 -25.72 4.16
C TYR A 23 31.70 -25.80 5.48
N LEU A 24 31.17 -25.27 6.60
CA LEU A 24 31.83 -25.34 7.91
C LEU A 24 31.50 -26.60 8.72
N ALA A 25 30.55 -27.41 8.28
CA ALA A 25 30.19 -28.68 8.94
C ALA A 25 30.98 -29.91 8.46
N ALA A 26 31.91 -29.75 7.50
CA ALA A 26 32.62 -30.86 6.90
C ALA A 26 33.99 -31.18 7.55
N GLY A 27 34.30 -30.61 8.72
CA GLY A 27 35.65 -30.67 9.31
C GLY A 27 35.74 -31.28 10.73
N ALA A 28 34.81 -32.11 11.18
CA ALA A 28 34.96 -32.86 12.44
C ALA A 28 34.55 -34.31 12.24
N GLY A 29 35.52 -35.18 12.03
CA GLY A 29 35.32 -36.63 11.93
C GLY A 29 34.87 -37.20 13.28
N ALA A 30 33.74 -37.90 13.25
CA ALA A 30 33.44 -39.02 14.14
C ALA A 30 32.38 -39.88 13.46
N ALA A 31 32.66 -41.17 13.34
CA ALA A 31 31.74 -42.18 12.86
C ALA A 31 30.53 -42.27 13.80
N GLY A 32 29.48 -41.49 13.49
CA GLY A 32 28.17 -41.55 14.11
C GLY A 32 27.19 -41.95 13.04
N PHE A 33 26.38 -42.96 13.28
CA PHE A 33 25.34 -43.51 12.42
C PHE A 33 24.68 -42.45 11.54
N ALA A 34 24.94 -42.49 10.24
CA ALA A 34 24.20 -41.71 9.26
C ALA A 34 22.81 -42.35 9.14
N ALA A 35 21.90 -41.96 10.02
CA ALA A 35 20.49 -42.18 9.74
C ALA A 35 20.18 -41.43 8.43
N PRO A 36 19.57 -42.07 7.43
CA PRO A 36 19.23 -41.40 6.20
C PRO A 36 18.32 -40.21 6.57
N TYR A 37 18.77 -39.00 6.20
CA TYR A 37 17.95 -37.81 6.35
C TYR A 37 16.76 -37.96 5.39
N VAL A 38 15.64 -38.40 5.90
CA VAL A 38 14.42 -38.52 5.11
C VAL A 38 13.87 -37.11 4.90
N ILE A 39 14.22 -36.51 3.77
CA ILE A 39 13.57 -35.29 3.31
C ILE A 39 12.15 -35.69 2.89
N THR A 40 11.15 -35.16 3.57
CA THR A 40 9.74 -35.47 3.26
C THR A 40 9.40 -34.99 1.84
N SER A 41 8.51 -35.70 1.16
CA SER A 41 8.01 -35.27 -0.18
C SER A 41 7.43 -33.85 -0.15
N ALA A 42 6.83 -33.44 0.96
CA ALA A 42 6.36 -32.08 1.17
C ALA A 42 7.48 -31.02 1.17
N ALA A 43 8.70 -31.37 1.59
CA ALA A 43 9.86 -30.47 1.56
C ALA A 43 10.46 -30.36 0.14
N LEU A 44 10.41 -31.44 -0.63
CA LEU A 44 10.91 -31.48 -2.01
C LEU A 44 9.95 -30.85 -3.03
N GLY A 45 8.71 -30.61 -2.62
CA GLY A 45 7.64 -30.17 -3.51
C GLY A 45 6.96 -31.38 -4.21
N GLY A 46 5.70 -31.24 -4.51
CA GLY A 46 4.87 -32.26 -5.17
C GLY A 46 3.42 -31.86 -5.13
N GLU A 47 2.56 -32.50 -5.92
CA GLU A 47 1.12 -32.23 -5.98
C GLU A 47 0.79 -30.74 -6.25
N GLY A 48 1.54 -30.09 -7.14
CA GLY A 48 1.37 -28.67 -7.49
C GLY A 48 1.92 -27.68 -6.46
N LYS A 49 2.64 -28.14 -5.42
CA LYS A 49 3.31 -27.26 -4.44
C LYS A 49 4.79 -27.19 -4.73
N PRO A 50 5.39 -25.98 -4.77
CA PRO A 50 6.83 -25.83 -4.92
C PRO A 50 7.59 -26.38 -3.69
N PRO A 51 8.89 -26.68 -3.81
CA PRO A 51 9.73 -27.10 -2.69
C PRO A 51 9.74 -26.03 -1.57
N ALA A 52 10.00 -26.44 -0.34
CA ALA A 52 9.97 -25.56 0.82
C ALA A 52 10.88 -24.33 0.67
N SER A 53 12.03 -24.47 -0.02
CA SER A 53 12.95 -23.38 -0.31
C SER A 53 12.41 -22.30 -1.26
N GLU A 54 11.36 -22.62 -2.00
CA GLU A 54 10.71 -21.72 -2.96
C GLU A 54 9.43 -21.09 -2.41
N ARG A 55 9.05 -21.46 -1.17
CA ARG A 55 7.86 -20.92 -0.50
C ARG A 55 8.21 -19.67 0.28
N ILE A 56 7.28 -18.73 0.32
CA ILE A 56 7.36 -17.50 1.09
C ILE A 56 6.35 -17.60 2.23
N THR A 57 6.84 -17.46 3.47
CA THR A 57 5.99 -17.44 4.66
C THR A 57 5.47 -16.02 4.89
N VAL A 58 4.14 -15.88 4.95
CA VAL A 58 3.46 -14.58 5.03
C VAL A 58 2.69 -14.44 6.34
N GLY A 59 2.96 -13.38 7.08
CA GLY A 59 2.14 -12.93 8.19
C GLY A 59 1.06 -11.97 7.71
N PHE A 60 -0.19 -12.11 8.19
CA PHE A 60 -1.31 -11.26 7.82
C PHE A 60 -1.71 -10.40 9.00
N ILE A 61 -1.71 -9.08 8.82
CA ILE A 61 -2.05 -8.07 9.83
C ILE A 61 -3.20 -7.21 9.30
N GLY A 62 -4.34 -7.23 10.00
CA GLY A 62 -5.58 -6.62 9.54
C GLY A 62 -6.42 -7.60 8.72
N LEU A 63 -7.47 -8.14 9.38
CA LEU A 63 -8.33 -9.20 8.86
C LEU A 63 -9.79 -8.70 8.74
N GLY A 64 -9.94 -7.45 8.30
CA GLY A 64 -11.21 -6.90 7.87
C GLY A 64 -11.70 -7.54 6.57
N GLY A 65 -12.89 -7.12 6.07
CA GLY A 65 -13.46 -7.68 4.84
C GLY A 65 -12.45 -7.70 3.69
N HIS A 66 -11.83 -6.55 3.39
CA HIS A 66 -10.83 -6.47 2.32
C HIS A 66 -9.58 -7.33 2.62
N GLY A 67 -9.11 -7.32 3.86
CA GLY A 67 -7.97 -8.15 4.29
C GLY A 67 -8.21 -9.65 4.12
N ILE A 68 -9.42 -10.14 4.36
CA ILE A 68 -9.77 -11.55 4.16
C ILE A 68 -10.12 -11.83 2.69
N ASP A 69 -11.11 -11.11 2.13
CA ASP A 69 -11.74 -11.50 0.87
C ASP A 69 -10.84 -11.24 -0.34
N ARG A 70 -9.99 -10.21 -0.25
CA ARG A 70 -9.03 -9.91 -1.30
C ARG A 70 -7.63 -10.43 -0.97
N ASN A 71 -7.04 -9.98 0.12
CA ASN A 71 -5.62 -10.19 0.37
C ASN A 71 -5.32 -11.63 0.84
N LEU A 72 -5.97 -12.11 1.89
CA LEU A 72 -5.74 -13.47 2.38
C LEU A 72 -6.11 -14.51 1.31
N ARG A 73 -7.29 -14.39 0.66
CA ARG A 73 -7.70 -15.30 -0.43
C ARG A 73 -6.78 -15.18 -1.64
N GLY A 74 -6.29 -13.97 -1.98
CA GLY A 74 -5.33 -13.74 -3.06
C GLY A 74 -4.01 -14.47 -2.83
N PHE A 75 -3.47 -14.44 -1.61
CA PHE A 75 -2.28 -15.22 -1.25
C PHE A 75 -2.55 -16.73 -1.14
N LEU A 76 -3.72 -17.14 -0.64
CA LEU A 76 -4.11 -18.54 -0.59
C LEU A 76 -4.22 -19.18 -1.98
N ALA A 77 -4.51 -18.40 -3.00
CA ALA A 77 -4.51 -18.85 -4.39
C ALA A 77 -3.10 -19.08 -4.97
N GLN A 78 -2.04 -18.58 -4.30
CA GLN A 78 -0.67 -18.75 -4.75
C GLN A 78 -0.07 -20.05 -4.16
N PRO A 79 0.49 -20.95 -4.97
CA PRO A 79 0.99 -22.25 -4.48
C PRO A 79 2.24 -22.13 -3.61
N ASP A 80 2.98 -21.04 -3.75
CA ASP A 80 4.23 -20.74 -3.06
C ASP A 80 4.07 -19.79 -1.85
N ALA A 81 2.86 -19.34 -1.55
CA ALA A 81 2.58 -18.56 -0.35
C ALA A 81 2.08 -19.45 0.80
N VAL A 82 2.68 -19.30 1.98
CA VAL A 82 2.33 -20.04 3.18
C VAL A 82 1.85 -19.08 4.26
N PRO A 83 0.56 -19.12 4.65
CA PRO A 83 0.09 -18.34 5.79
C PRO A 83 0.78 -18.82 7.08
N ALA A 84 1.55 -17.94 7.70
CA ALA A 84 2.38 -18.26 8.86
C ALA A 84 1.86 -17.67 10.18
N ALA A 85 1.08 -16.58 10.12
CA ALA A 85 0.41 -15.98 11.26
C ALA A 85 -0.78 -15.12 10.82
N LEU A 86 -1.80 -15.02 11.68
CA LEU A 86 -2.99 -14.19 11.48
C LEU A 86 -3.14 -13.23 12.67
N CYS A 87 -3.33 -11.93 12.38
CA CYS A 87 -3.42 -10.90 13.39
C CYS A 87 -4.50 -9.85 13.09
N ASP A 88 -5.37 -9.62 14.06
CA ASP A 88 -6.32 -8.50 14.07
C ASP A 88 -6.67 -8.17 15.53
N PRO A 89 -6.83 -6.89 15.93
CA PRO A 89 -7.28 -6.54 17.27
C PRO A 89 -8.69 -7.06 17.62
N ASP A 90 -9.47 -7.50 16.63
CA ASP A 90 -10.78 -8.16 16.83
C ASP A 90 -10.63 -9.69 16.69
N LYS A 91 -10.83 -10.42 17.79
CA LYS A 91 -10.78 -11.89 17.83
C LYS A 91 -11.70 -12.57 16.81
N LYS A 92 -12.89 -11.99 16.56
CA LYS A 92 -13.84 -12.56 15.60
C LYS A 92 -13.30 -12.56 14.17
N ARG A 93 -12.53 -11.52 13.82
CA ARG A 93 -11.88 -11.46 12.51
C ARG A 93 -10.76 -12.48 12.36
N VAL A 94 -9.98 -12.68 13.42
CA VAL A 94 -8.94 -13.72 13.46
C VAL A 94 -9.55 -15.11 13.26
N GLU A 95 -10.66 -15.41 13.94
CA GLU A 95 -11.39 -16.67 13.81
C GLU A 95 -11.94 -16.86 12.38
N ALA A 96 -12.54 -15.83 11.80
CA ALA A 96 -13.02 -15.83 10.42
C ALA A 96 -11.89 -16.10 9.41
N ALA A 97 -10.74 -15.44 9.56
CA ALA A 97 -9.59 -15.65 8.70
C ALA A 97 -9.02 -17.07 8.82
N LEU A 98 -8.95 -17.63 10.03
CA LEU A 98 -8.52 -19.01 10.25
C LEU A 98 -9.48 -20.02 9.59
N ALA A 99 -10.79 -19.76 9.63
CA ALA A 99 -11.78 -20.57 8.92
C ALA A 99 -11.54 -20.56 7.40
N VAL A 100 -11.26 -19.40 6.80
CA VAL A 100 -10.90 -19.26 5.37
C VAL A 100 -9.62 -20.02 5.03
N CYS A 101 -8.61 -19.98 5.89
CA CYS A 101 -7.40 -20.77 5.70
C CYS A 101 -7.70 -22.28 5.72
N ARG A 102 -8.57 -22.75 6.63
CA ARG A 102 -8.99 -24.16 6.72
C ARG A 102 -9.81 -24.60 5.50
N GLU A 103 -10.67 -23.75 5.00
CA GLU A 103 -11.40 -23.99 3.75
C GLU A 103 -10.43 -24.24 2.58
N SER A 104 -9.38 -23.43 2.47
CA SER A 104 -8.40 -23.51 1.36
C SER A 104 -7.34 -24.59 1.52
N ARG A 105 -6.86 -24.84 2.74
CA ARG A 105 -5.70 -25.70 3.04
C ARG A 105 -6.05 -27.02 3.72
N GLY A 106 -7.32 -27.25 4.03
CA GLY A 106 -7.85 -28.42 4.75
C GLY A 106 -8.12 -28.13 6.23
N GLN A 107 -9.09 -28.85 6.80
CA GLN A 107 -9.61 -28.61 8.16
C GLN A 107 -8.54 -28.71 9.27
N GLN A 108 -7.45 -29.45 9.01
CA GLN A 108 -6.33 -29.59 9.95
C GLN A 108 -5.35 -28.42 9.93
N PHE A 109 -5.55 -27.45 9.02
CA PHE A 109 -4.66 -26.29 8.96
C PHE A 109 -4.73 -25.51 10.27
N THR A 110 -3.54 -25.14 10.75
CA THR A 110 -3.37 -24.25 11.92
C THR A 110 -2.15 -23.37 11.70
N CYS A 111 -2.22 -22.17 12.20
CA CYS A 111 -1.10 -21.24 12.33
C CYS A 111 -1.28 -20.42 13.61
N PRO A 112 -0.24 -19.79 14.14
CA PRO A 112 -0.34 -18.83 15.23
C PRO A 112 -1.34 -17.70 14.93
N VAL A 113 -2.14 -17.37 15.95
CA VAL A 113 -3.14 -16.30 15.90
C VAL A 113 -2.91 -15.35 17.07
N THR A 114 -3.02 -14.04 16.84
CA THR A 114 -2.78 -13.04 17.88
C THR A 114 -3.58 -11.76 17.62
N GLN A 115 -3.78 -10.95 18.66
CA GLN A 115 -4.29 -9.60 18.53
C GLN A 115 -3.15 -8.56 18.38
N ASN A 116 -1.94 -8.92 18.79
CA ASN A 116 -0.77 -8.04 18.81
C ASN A 116 0.12 -8.24 17.57
N TRP A 117 0.11 -7.28 16.67
CA TRP A 117 0.90 -7.32 15.44
C TRP A 117 2.42 -7.36 15.66
N LEU A 118 2.92 -6.88 16.80
CA LEU A 118 4.36 -6.97 17.16
C LEU A 118 4.81 -8.44 17.28
N GLU A 119 3.92 -9.32 17.73
CA GLU A 119 4.22 -10.76 17.81
C GLU A 119 4.42 -11.38 16.42
N VAL A 120 3.68 -10.93 15.42
CA VAL A 120 3.87 -11.36 14.03
C VAL A 120 5.22 -10.89 13.49
N ILE A 121 5.55 -9.62 13.71
CA ILE A 121 6.80 -9.03 13.22
C ILE A 121 8.02 -9.63 13.91
N ALA A 122 7.94 -9.96 15.20
CA ALA A 122 9.04 -10.55 15.96
C ALA A 122 9.41 -11.99 15.52
N ARG A 123 8.56 -12.67 14.75
CA ARG A 123 8.79 -14.07 14.34
C ARG A 123 9.89 -14.17 13.28
N PRO A 124 10.94 -14.98 13.52
CA PRO A 124 12.04 -15.16 12.56
C PRO A 124 11.67 -16.04 11.36
N ASP A 125 10.61 -16.84 11.47
CA ASP A 125 10.13 -17.75 10.44
C ASP A 125 9.13 -17.12 9.45
N ILE A 126 8.86 -15.81 9.55
CA ILE A 126 8.06 -15.03 8.60
C ILE A 126 9.01 -14.26 7.66
N ASP A 127 8.86 -14.50 6.35
CA ASP A 127 9.65 -13.82 5.32
C ASP A 127 9.03 -12.46 4.95
N ALA A 128 7.71 -12.39 4.88
CA ALA A 128 6.99 -11.20 4.44
C ALA A 128 5.71 -10.98 5.25
N VAL A 129 5.18 -9.76 5.23
CA VAL A 129 3.90 -9.44 5.84
C VAL A 129 2.96 -8.75 4.85
N MET A 130 1.66 -9.12 4.91
CA MET A 130 0.56 -8.38 4.30
C MET A 130 -0.12 -7.52 5.36
N ILE A 131 -0.16 -6.21 5.15
CA ILE A 131 -0.77 -5.23 6.05
C ILE A 131 -2.05 -4.70 5.39
N SER A 132 -3.21 -4.98 6.01
CA SER A 132 -4.55 -4.61 5.52
C SER A 132 -5.35 -3.88 6.61
N THR A 133 -4.68 -3.04 7.36
CA THR A 133 -5.24 -2.25 8.47
C THR A 133 -5.90 -0.96 7.96
N PRO A 134 -6.52 -0.14 8.82
CA PRO A 134 -6.82 1.25 8.48
C PRO A 134 -5.55 2.08 8.22
N ASP A 135 -5.69 3.18 7.44
CA ASP A 135 -4.58 3.97 6.89
C ASP A 135 -3.57 4.44 7.95
N HIS A 136 -4.06 4.83 9.14
CA HIS A 136 -3.22 5.36 10.22
C HIS A 136 -2.18 4.37 10.75
N TRP A 137 -2.33 3.08 10.44
CA TRP A 137 -1.41 2.01 10.80
C TRP A 137 -0.44 1.59 9.70
N HIS A 138 -0.71 1.94 8.42
CA HIS A 138 0.06 1.44 7.29
C HIS A 138 1.56 1.71 7.44
N THR A 139 1.95 2.95 7.66
CA THR A 139 3.37 3.32 7.77
C THR A 139 4.03 2.79 9.05
N PRO A 140 3.47 2.96 10.26
CA PRO A 140 4.10 2.44 11.48
C PRO A 140 4.39 0.95 11.43
N MET A 141 3.44 0.12 10.98
CA MET A 141 3.62 -1.32 10.87
C MET A 141 4.62 -1.70 9.77
N SER A 142 4.57 -1.01 8.62
CA SER A 142 5.52 -1.24 7.52
C SER A 142 6.96 -0.95 7.94
N LEU A 143 7.20 0.18 8.61
CA LEU A 143 8.53 0.54 9.11
C LEU A 143 9.06 -0.49 10.11
N ALA A 144 8.23 -0.95 11.04
CA ALA A 144 8.61 -1.97 12.01
C ALA A 144 8.96 -3.31 11.32
N ALA A 145 8.16 -3.73 10.34
CA ALA A 145 8.39 -4.96 9.57
C ALA A 145 9.69 -4.89 8.76
N ILE A 146 9.94 -3.79 8.05
CA ILE A 146 11.16 -3.58 7.26
C ILE A 146 12.40 -3.58 8.17
N ARG A 147 12.34 -2.90 9.32
CA ARG A 147 13.44 -2.89 10.31
C ARG A 147 13.71 -4.26 10.92
N ALA A 148 12.68 -5.11 10.99
CA ALA A 148 12.80 -6.51 11.39
C ALA A 148 13.26 -7.45 10.25
N GLY A 149 13.61 -6.91 9.08
CA GLY A 149 14.13 -7.66 7.93
C GLY A 149 13.08 -8.37 7.09
N LYS A 150 11.80 -7.96 7.18
CA LYS A 150 10.71 -8.55 6.40
C LYS A 150 10.40 -7.73 5.16
N ASP A 151 10.00 -8.41 4.09
CA ASP A 151 9.39 -7.77 2.93
C ASP A 151 7.92 -7.45 3.23
N VAL A 152 7.38 -6.43 2.57
CA VAL A 152 6.06 -5.89 2.93
C VAL A 152 5.22 -5.66 1.68
N ILE A 153 3.98 -6.15 1.70
CA ILE A 153 2.91 -5.61 0.88
C ILE A 153 1.89 -4.94 1.82
N CYS A 154 1.58 -3.68 1.57
CA CYS A 154 0.73 -2.88 2.43
C CYS A 154 -0.37 -2.21 1.63
N GLU A 155 -1.59 -2.23 2.16
CA GLU A 155 -2.70 -1.46 1.60
C GLU A 155 -2.36 0.03 1.48
N LYS A 156 -2.96 0.65 0.52
CA LYS A 156 -2.93 2.10 0.25
C LYS A 156 -3.99 2.82 1.14
N PRO A 157 -3.86 4.11 1.34
CA PRO A 157 -2.74 5.03 1.09
C PRO A 157 -1.77 5.11 2.26
N THR A 158 -0.69 5.90 2.15
CA THR A 158 0.00 6.39 3.35
C THR A 158 -0.84 7.48 4.02
N TYR A 159 -0.82 7.53 5.36
CA TYR A 159 -1.71 8.41 6.13
C TYR A 159 -1.43 9.91 5.95
N CYS A 160 -0.18 10.29 5.71
CA CYS A 160 0.23 11.66 5.44
C CYS A 160 1.52 11.70 4.60
N ILE A 161 1.86 12.89 4.07
CA ILE A 161 3.00 13.08 3.16
C ILE A 161 4.33 12.66 3.83
N ALA A 162 4.57 13.13 5.06
CA ALA A 162 5.81 12.86 5.78
C ALA A 162 6.03 11.36 6.06
N GLU A 163 4.95 10.63 6.39
CA GLU A 163 5.01 9.18 6.60
C GLU A 163 5.32 8.44 5.31
N GLY A 164 4.73 8.87 4.20
CA GLY A 164 5.00 8.26 2.89
C GLY A 164 6.45 8.41 2.46
N ARG A 165 7.05 9.60 2.64
CA ARG A 165 8.47 9.83 2.36
C ARG A 165 9.36 8.99 3.26
N LEU A 166 9.09 8.98 4.55
CA LEU A 166 9.84 8.17 5.51
C LEU A 166 9.79 6.67 5.14
N LEU A 167 8.63 6.19 4.71
CA LEU A 167 8.47 4.79 4.26
C LEU A 167 9.32 4.51 3.02
N ALA A 168 9.23 5.34 1.98
CA ALA A 168 9.99 5.15 0.73
C ALA A 168 11.51 5.18 0.98
N ASP A 169 11.99 6.09 1.80
CA ASP A 169 13.40 6.19 2.18
C ASP A 169 13.85 4.98 3.01
N THR A 170 12.99 4.47 3.90
CA THR A 170 13.28 3.28 4.71
C THR A 170 13.36 2.04 3.84
N VAL A 171 12.43 1.84 2.91
CA VAL A 171 12.46 0.74 1.93
C VAL A 171 13.78 0.73 1.17
N LYS A 172 14.17 1.89 0.61
CA LYS A 172 15.44 2.04 -0.11
C LYS A 172 16.65 1.76 0.78
N ARG A 173 16.65 2.27 2.01
CA ARG A 173 17.77 2.12 2.95
C ARG A 173 18.01 0.67 3.37
N TYR A 174 16.93 -0.09 3.56
CA TYR A 174 17.02 -1.49 4.00
C TYR A 174 17.09 -2.48 2.84
N GLY A 175 16.81 -2.06 1.60
CA GLY A 175 16.74 -2.93 0.43
C GLY A 175 15.59 -3.94 0.53
N ALA A 176 14.51 -3.57 1.23
CA ALA A 176 13.33 -4.40 1.34
C ALA A 176 12.53 -4.38 0.05
N VAL A 177 11.84 -5.47 -0.26
CA VAL A 177 10.79 -5.46 -1.29
C VAL A 177 9.53 -4.91 -0.64
N PHE A 178 9.04 -3.79 -1.15
CA PHE A 178 7.82 -3.17 -0.69
C PHE A 178 6.87 -2.92 -1.85
N GLN A 179 5.64 -3.40 -1.73
CA GLN A 179 4.58 -3.12 -2.67
C GLN A 179 3.43 -2.39 -1.98
N THR A 180 3.04 -1.25 -2.54
CA THR A 180 1.75 -0.64 -2.24
C THR A 180 0.67 -1.50 -2.91
N SER A 181 -0.32 -1.97 -2.14
CA SER A 181 -1.36 -2.85 -2.66
C SER A 181 -2.40 -2.02 -3.43
N THR A 182 -2.41 -2.20 -4.74
CA THR A 182 -3.45 -1.74 -5.65
C THR A 182 -3.47 -2.64 -6.88
N GLU A 183 -4.66 -2.98 -7.35
CA GLU A 183 -4.85 -3.87 -8.49
C GLU A 183 -4.72 -3.20 -9.85
N ASP A 184 -4.82 -1.89 -9.95
CA ASP A 184 -5.01 -1.14 -11.20
C ASP A 184 -3.98 -1.48 -12.26
N ARG A 185 -2.72 -1.60 -11.86
CA ARG A 185 -1.63 -1.96 -12.78
C ARG A 185 -1.69 -3.40 -13.29
N SER A 186 -2.52 -4.25 -12.66
CA SER A 186 -2.83 -5.62 -13.11
C SER A 186 -4.10 -5.67 -13.97
N ILE A 187 -4.90 -4.60 -13.98
CA ILE A 187 -6.16 -4.55 -14.74
C ILE A 187 -5.89 -4.05 -16.15
N GLY A 188 -6.12 -4.90 -17.14
CA GLY A 188 -5.79 -4.61 -18.54
C GLY A 188 -6.40 -3.31 -19.11
N ILE A 189 -7.55 -2.87 -18.58
CA ILE A 189 -8.18 -1.60 -18.98
C ILE A 189 -7.28 -0.40 -18.63
N TYR A 190 -6.81 -0.32 -17.39
CA TYR A 190 -5.96 0.80 -16.94
C TYR A 190 -4.58 0.75 -17.56
N HIS A 191 -3.99 -0.43 -17.67
CA HIS A 191 -2.74 -0.64 -18.39
C HIS A 191 -2.86 -0.14 -19.85
N ARG A 192 -3.92 -0.56 -20.55
CA ARG A 192 -4.14 -0.15 -21.94
C ARG A 192 -4.35 1.35 -22.07
N MET A 193 -5.12 1.99 -21.18
CA MET A 193 -5.28 3.45 -21.19
C MET A 193 -3.95 4.16 -21.04
N ALA A 194 -3.15 3.76 -20.07
CA ALA A 194 -1.83 4.36 -19.81
C ALA A 194 -0.90 4.19 -21.03
N GLU A 195 -0.82 3.01 -21.63
CA GLU A 195 0.02 2.78 -22.81
C GLU A 195 -0.44 3.61 -24.03
N LEU A 196 -1.74 3.70 -24.29
CA LEU A 196 -2.26 4.51 -25.39
C LEU A 196 -1.91 6.00 -25.23
N VAL A 197 -2.02 6.53 -24.02
CA VAL A 197 -1.63 7.91 -23.70
C VAL A 197 -0.12 8.12 -23.84
N ARG A 198 0.69 7.21 -23.27
CA ARG A 198 2.16 7.28 -23.32
C ARG A 198 2.70 7.20 -24.74
N ASN A 199 2.01 6.51 -25.62
CA ASN A 199 2.36 6.38 -27.05
C ASN A 199 1.68 7.45 -27.93
N GLY A 200 1.12 8.51 -27.34
CA GLY A 200 0.61 9.67 -28.08
C GLY A 200 -0.64 9.41 -28.94
N ARG A 201 -1.44 8.36 -28.64
CA ARG A 201 -2.63 8.02 -29.46
C ARG A 201 -3.74 9.07 -29.37
N ILE A 202 -3.62 10.04 -28.47
CA ILE A 202 -4.52 11.21 -28.34
C ILE A 202 -3.80 12.54 -28.63
N GLY A 203 -2.61 12.49 -29.23
CA GLY A 203 -1.71 13.62 -29.33
C GLY A 203 -1.05 13.98 -28.01
N LYS A 204 -0.62 15.23 -27.82
CA LYS A 204 -0.03 15.70 -26.57
C LYS A 204 -1.10 15.77 -25.47
N LEU A 205 -0.87 15.07 -24.34
CA LEU A 205 -1.77 15.10 -23.18
C LEU A 205 -1.88 16.55 -22.65
N GLN A 206 -3.11 17.02 -22.42
CA GLN A 206 -3.43 18.35 -21.92
C GLN A 206 -4.15 18.31 -20.58
N ARG A 207 -5.10 17.37 -20.42
CA ARG A 207 -5.95 17.30 -19.24
C ARG A 207 -6.24 15.84 -18.86
N ILE A 208 -6.34 15.62 -17.55
CA ILE A 208 -6.79 14.37 -16.95
C ILE A 208 -8.00 14.70 -16.08
N LEU A 209 -9.08 13.96 -16.24
CA LEU A 209 -10.30 14.08 -15.44
C LEU A 209 -10.46 12.80 -14.64
N VAL A 210 -10.52 12.94 -13.33
CA VAL A 210 -10.72 11.86 -12.38
C VAL A 210 -12.01 12.13 -11.62
N THR A 211 -12.89 11.16 -11.55
CA THR A 211 -14.04 11.21 -10.65
C THR A 211 -13.92 10.11 -9.60
N LEU A 212 -14.14 10.47 -8.34
CA LEU A 212 -14.06 9.58 -7.19
C LEU A 212 -15.41 9.50 -6.49
N PRO A 213 -15.74 8.41 -5.79
CA PRO A 213 -17.00 8.34 -5.06
C PRO A 213 -17.14 9.49 -4.06
N ALA A 214 -18.31 10.07 -3.95
CA ALA A 214 -18.63 10.97 -2.85
C ALA A 214 -18.61 10.20 -1.51
N GLY A 215 -18.28 10.90 -0.43
CA GLY A 215 -18.43 10.36 0.93
C GLY A 215 -19.89 10.34 1.39
N PRO A 216 -20.16 9.85 2.60
CA PRO A 216 -21.52 9.81 3.13
C PRO A 216 -22.08 11.20 3.38
N HIS A 217 -23.29 11.46 2.89
CA HIS A 217 -24.01 12.73 3.13
C HIS A 217 -24.59 12.83 4.55
N ASN A 218 -24.68 11.73 5.30
CA ASN A 218 -25.03 11.78 6.70
C ASN A 218 -23.77 12.01 7.56
N PRO A 219 -23.86 12.75 8.68
CA PRO A 219 -22.68 13.10 9.48
C PRO A 219 -22.17 11.97 10.40
N GLY A 220 -22.78 10.81 10.37
CA GLY A 220 -22.50 9.72 11.30
C GLY A 220 -22.93 9.99 12.74
N ASN A 221 -23.05 8.94 13.55
CA ASN A 221 -23.45 9.06 14.94
C ASN A 221 -22.23 9.29 15.84
N PRO A 222 -22.10 10.46 16.53
CA PRO A 222 -20.97 10.77 17.39
C PRO A 222 -21.05 10.14 18.79
N GLN A 223 -22.16 9.48 19.16
CA GLN A 223 -22.38 8.98 20.50
C GLN A 223 -21.45 7.79 20.81
N PRO A 224 -20.75 7.83 21.96
CA PRO A 224 -19.95 6.69 22.41
C PRO A 224 -20.80 5.46 22.66
N LYS A 225 -20.22 4.28 22.41
CA LYS A 225 -20.81 2.98 22.75
C LYS A 225 -19.78 2.13 23.50
N PRO A 226 -20.23 1.09 24.22
CA PRO A 226 -19.30 0.09 24.78
C PRO A 226 -18.45 -0.54 23.67
N VAL A 227 -17.19 -0.80 23.99
CA VAL A 227 -16.30 -1.54 23.09
C VAL A 227 -16.87 -2.95 22.89
N PRO A 228 -17.00 -3.45 21.65
CA PRO A 228 -17.44 -4.82 21.39
C PRO A 228 -16.55 -5.85 22.10
N GLU A 229 -17.17 -6.93 22.59
CA GLU A 229 -16.43 -8.04 23.18
C GLU A 229 -15.45 -8.65 22.18
N GLY A 230 -14.21 -8.85 22.62
CA GLY A 230 -13.13 -9.41 21.79
C GLY A 230 -12.34 -8.39 20.99
N LEU A 231 -12.76 -7.12 20.95
CA LEU A 231 -12.02 -6.04 20.30
C LEU A 231 -11.08 -5.33 21.31
N ASP A 232 -9.78 -5.34 21.03
CA ASP A 232 -8.81 -4.47 21.67
C ASP A 232 -8.86 -3.07 21.02
N TRP A 233 -9.65 -2.17 21.62
CA TRP A 233 -9.87 -0.84 21.09
C TRP A 233 -8.64 0.06 21.18
N ASP A 234 -7.82 -0.09 22.21
CA ASP A 234 -6.62 0.71 22.36
C ASP A 234 -5.57 0.34 21.31
N LEU A 235 -5.41 -0.96 21.05
CA LEU A 235 -4.55 -1.45 19.98
C LEU A 235 -5.08 -1.09 18.59
N TRP A 236 -6.41 -1.07 18.40
CA TRP A 236 -7.00 -0.61 17.15
C TRP A 236 -6.72 0.87 16.89
N LEU A 237 -6.87 1.73 17.92
CA LEU A 237 -6.55 3.16 17.84
C LEU A 237 -5.06 3.40 17.55
N GLY A 238 -4.20 2.68 18.24
CA GLY A 238 -2.76 2.77 18.04
C GLY A 238 -2.21 4.19 18.07
N PRO A 239 -1.55 4.64 16.98
CA PRO A 239 -0.94 5.96 16.90
C PRO A 239 -1.93 7.12 16.76
N ALA A 240 -3.22 6.83 16.51
CA ALA A 240 -4.26 7.85 16.43
C ALA A 240 -4.59 8.41 17.84
N PRO A 241 -5.15 9.63 17.93
CA PRO A 241 -5.59 10.18 19.20
C PRO A 241 -6.58 9.26 19.91
N TRP A 242 -6.46 9.14 21.24
CA TRP A 242 -7.40 8.34 22.00
C TRP A 242 -8.81 8.95 21.94
N LYS A 243 -9.79 8.14 21.56
CA LYS A 243 -11.22 8.49 21.53
C LYS A 243 -12.04 7.30 22.00
N PRO A 244 -13.18 7.53 22.66
CA PRO A 244 -14.09 6.45 23.02
C PRO A 244 -14.62 5.76 21.75
N TYR A 245 -14.92 4.47 21.88
CA TYR A 245 -15.47 3.68 20.78
C TYR A 245 -16.81 4.26 20.30
N ARG A 246 -17.00 4.24 18.99
CA ARG A 246 -18.24 4.61 18.30
C ARG A 246 -18.58 3.54 17.28
N ASP A 247 -19.88 3.32 17.09
CA ASP A 247 -20.38 2.23 16.27
C ASP A 247 -19.87 2.29 14.82
N GLY A 248 -19.45 1.13 14.31
CA GLY A 248 -18.99 0.96 12.94
C GLY A 248 -17.60 1.50 12.62
N LEU A 249 -16.92 2.23 13.55
CA LEU A 249 -15.59 2.77 13.26
C LEU A 249 -14.61 1.67 12.86
N HIS A 250 -14.47 0.63 13.66
CA HIS A 250 -13.52 -0.45 13.40
C HIS A 250 -13.89 -1.34 12.19
N MET A 251 -15.14 -1.24 11.69
CA MET A 251 -15.61 -2.02 10.55
C MET A 251 -15.26 -1.36 9.22
N PHE A 252 -15.81 -0.17 8.99
CA PHE A 252 -15.68 0.52 7.70
C PHE A 252 -15.64 2.06 7.86
N HIS A 253 -16.33 2.63 8.85
CA HIS A 253 -16.58 4.05 8.98
C HIS A 253 -15.35 4.88 9.38
N TRP A 254 -14.23 4.23 9.74
CA TRP A 254 -12.95 4.88 9.98
C TRP A 254 -12.49 5.74 8.77
N ARG A 255 -12.88 5.36 7.56
CA ARG A 255 -12.57 6.11 6.32
C ARG A 255 -13.07 7.54 6.32
N TRP A 256 -14.12 7.80 7.10
CA TRP A 256 -14.77 9.10 7.16
C TRP A 256 -14.28 9.96 8.32
N ASN A 257 -13.26 9.52 9.05
CA ASN A 257 -12.71 10.23 10.20
C ASN A 257 -11.23 10.52 9.97
N ARG A 258 -10.86 11.81 10.07
CA ARG A 258 -9.51 12.32 9.77
C ARG A 258 -8.41 11.78 10.69
N ASP A 259 -8.75 11.28 11.88
CA ASP A 259 -7.75 10.62 12.73
C ASP A 259 -7.27 9.28 12.15
N TYR A 260 -8.03 8.69 11.22
CA TYR A 260 -7.77 7.34 10.72
C TYR A 260 -7.55 7.29 9.22
N SER A 261 -8.09 8.26 8.43
CA SER A 261 -8.04 8.28 6.97
C SER A 261 -8.23 9.68 6.39
N GLY A 262 -7.92 9.86 5.12
CA GLY A 262 -8.18 11.09 4.36
C GLY A 262 -9.46 11.06 3.51
N GLY A 263 -10.37 10.10 3.74
CA GLY A 263 -11.61 9.95 2.98
C GLY A 263 -11.43 9.33 1.59
N ASN A 264 -12.46 9.42 0.76
CA ASN A 264 -12.42 8.87 -0.59
C ASN A 264 -11.33 9.50 -1.48
N LEU A 265 -10.94 10.74 -1.19
CA LEU A 265 -9.85 11.38 -1.94
C LEU A 265 -8.53 10.64 -1.78
N THR A 266 -8.27 10.04 -0.62
CA THR A 266 -7.07 9.22 -0.40
C THR A 266 -7.31 7.74 -0.68
N ASP A 267 -8.47 7.19 -0.31
CA ASP A 267 -8.82 5.78 -0.48
C ASP A 267 -8.99 5.43 -1.97
N TRP A 268 -10.01 5.95 -2.63
CA TRP A 268 -10.23 5.75 -4.07
C TRP A 268 -9.23 6.51 -4.95
N GLY A 269 -8.75 7.67 -4.43
CA GLY A 269 -7.72 8.45 -5.11
C GLY A 269 -6.44 7.65 -5.36
N ALA A 270 -6.05 6.77 -4.45
CA ALA A 270 -4.87 5.92 -4.62
C ALA A 270 -4.94 5.04 -5.87
N HIS A 271 -6.12 4.68 -6.35
CA HIS A 271 -6.33 3.93 -7.59
C HIS A 271 -6.27 4.83 -8.84
N GLN A 272 -7.19 5.78 -8.92
CA GLN A 272 -7.36 6.60 -10.13
C GLN A 272 -6.19 7.57 -10.35
N LEU A 273 -5.63 8.13 -9.28
CA LEU A 273 -4.47 9.02 -9.37
C LEU A 273 -3.19 8.25 -9.75
N ASP A 274 -3.08 6.97 -9.38
CA ASP A 274 -1.97 6.14 -9.86
C ASP A 274 -2.03 5.98 -11.37
N THR A 275 -3.18 5.60 -11.93
CA THR A 275 -3.34 5.49 -13.38
C THR A 275 -3.10 6.84 -14.07
N ALA A 276 -3.53 7.95 -13.46
CA ALA A 276 -3.26 9.31 -13.97
C ALA A 276 -1.75 9.62 -14.02
N GLN A 277 -1.01 9.35 -12.95
CA GLN A 277 0.45 9.51 -12.88
C GLN A 277 1.19 8.63 -13.90
N TRP A 278 0.77 7.37 -14.01
CA TRP A 278 1.33 6.38 -14.90
C TRP A 278 1.20 6.78 -16.37
N ALA A 279 0.01 7.23 -16.77
CA ALA A 279 -0.27 7.73 -18.11
C ALA A 279 0.46 9.05 -18.40
N ASN A 280 0.64 9.93 -17.41
CA ASN A 280 1.30 11.23 -17.55
C ASN A 280 2.84 11.16 -17.47
N ASP A 281 3.44 9.98 -17.25
CA ASP A 281 4.89 9.81 -17.04
C ASP A 281 5.44 10.63 -15.85
N THR A 282 4.67 10.68 -14.76
CA THR A 282 5.00 11.52 -13.59
C THR A 282 5.07 10.74 -12.28
N GLU A 283 5.27 9.42 -12.35
CA GLU A 283 5.26 8.51 -11.20
C GLU A 283 6.31 8.83 -10.14
N ARG A 284 7.40 9.50 -10.52
CA ARG A 284 8.51 9.91 -9.63
C ARG A 284 8.50 11.38 -9.24
N THR A 285 7.45 12.09 -9.62
CA THR A 285 7.25 13.50 -9.34
C THR A 285 5.79 13.77 -8.97
N GLY A 286 5.30 14.97 -9.16
CA GLY A 286 3.92 15.31 -8.86
C GLY A 286 3.54 16.68 -9.44
N PRO A 287 2.32 17.16 -9.16
CA PRO A 287 1.89 18.48 -9.53
C PRO A 287 2.70 19.56 -8.78
N VAL A 288 2.79 20.74 -9.36
CA VAL A 288 3.48 21.92 -8.78
C VAL A 288 2.50 22.93 -8.17
N GLU A 289 1.22 22.79 -8.44
CA GLU A 289 0.15 23.62 -7.85
C GLU A 289 -1.09 22.76 -7.57
N VAL A 290 -1.84 23.17 -6.54
CA VAL A 290 -3.16 22.63 -6.22
C VAL A 290 -4.08 23.74 -5.70
N GLU A 291 -5.32 23.71 -6.13
CA GLU A 291 -6.41 24.53 -5.59
C GLU A 291 -7.73 23.76 -5.66
N GLY A 292 -8.68 24.14 -4.83
CA GLY A 292 -10.01 23.55 -4.89
C GLY A 292 -10.85 23.84 -3.67
N THR A 293 -12.06 23.27 -3.69
CA THR A 293 -13.08 23.43 -2.67
C THR A 293 -13.67 22.07 -2.30
N GLY A 294 -14.17 21.96 -1.07
CA GLY A 294 -14.82 20.74 -0.61
C GLY A 294 -15.91 21.03 0.42
N LYS A 295 -16.81 20.08 0.59
CA LYS A 295 -17.84 20.10 1.63
C LYS A 295 -17.53 19.05 2.67
N ARG A 296 -17.65 19.41 3.95
CA ARG A 296 -17.56 18.49 5.08
C ARG A 296 -18.66 18.77 6.08
N HIS A 297 -18.97 17.79 6.90
CA HIS A 297 -19.93 17.97 7.99
C HIS A 297 -19.37 18.91 9.07
N GLN A 298 -20.19 19.81 9.55
CA GLN A 298 -19.83 20.74 10.63
C GLN A 298 -20.00 20.10 12.03
N SER A 299 -20.69 18.97 12.11
CA SER A 299 -20.93 18.21 13.34
C SER A 299 -21.13 16.72 13.00
N GLY A 300 -21.08 15.87 14.02
CA GLY A 300 -21.23 14.42 13.83
C GLY A 300 -19.93 13.67 14.05
N LEU A 301 -19.87 12.45 13.52
CA LEU A 301 -18.69 11.57 13.61
C LEU A 301 -17.73 11.77 12.45
N TYR A 302 -18.25 12.10 11.26
CA TYR A 302 -17.48 12.16 10.02
C TYR A 302 -17.00 13.59 9.76
N ASP A 303 -15.72 13.76 9.55
CA ASP A 303 -15.04 15.06 9.42
C ASP A 303 -14.12 15.19 8.21
N VAL A 304 -14.07 14.16 7.33
CA VAL A 304 -13.42 14.26 6.02
C VAL A 304 -14.28 15.03 5.02
N PHE A 305 -13.68 15.51 3.94
CA PHE A 305 -14.45 16.08 2.82
C PHE A 305 -15.22 14.96 2.09
N TYR A 306 -16.54 15.11 1.95
CA TYR A 306 -17.40 14.13 1.28
C TYR A 306 -17.78 14.51 -0.16
N GLU A 307 -17.68 15.79 -0.51
CA GLU A 307 -17.74 16.33 -1.86
C GLU A 307 -16.57 17.26 -2.09
N TYR A 308 -15.99 17.27 -3.28
CA TYR A 308 -14.87 18.14 -3.62
C TYR A 308 -14.74 18.37 -5.13
N HIS A 309 -14.11 19.50 -5.44
CA HIS A 309 -13.62 19.87 -6.76
C HIS A 309 -12.18 20.37 -6.61
N LEU A 310 -11.22 19.72 -7.25
CA LEU A 310 -9.79 20.01 -7.13
C LEU A 310 -9.17 20.16 -8.51
N VAL A 311 -8.25 21.10 -8.64
CA VAL A 311 -7.45 21.31 -9.84
C VAL A 311 -5.97 21.29 -9.45
N TYR A 312 -5.21 20.44 -10.11
CA TYR A 312 -3.77 20.35 -9.98
C TYR A 312 -3.11 20.70 -11.30
N ARG A 313 -1.91 21.31 -11.26
CA ARG A 313 -1.11 21.61 -12.45
C ARG A 313 0.25 20.97 -12.34
N TYR A 314 0.66 20.30 -13.41
CA TYR A 314 1.98 19.70 -13.52
C TYR A 314 2.95 20.65 -14.24
N ALA A 315 4.25 20.48 -14.00
CA ALA A 315 5.30 21.27 -14.66
C ALA A 315 5.34 21.08 -16.18
N ASN A 316 4.88 19.91 -16.70
CA ASN A 316 4.77 19.65 -18.13
C ASN A 316 3.54 20.30 -18.81
N GLY A 317 2.75 21.08 -18.04
CA GLY A 317 1.57 21.80 -18.49
C GLY A 317 0.26 21.01 -18.44
N VAL A 318 0.28 19.73 -18.02
CA VAL A 318 -0.93 18.93 -17.86
C VAL A 318 -1.74 19.42 -16.65
N GLU A 319 -3.06 19.57 -16.84
CA GLU A 319 -4.02 19.85 -15.78
C GLU A 319 -4.71 18.57 -15.35
N LEU A 320 -4.68 18.26 -14.05
CA LEU A 320 -5.44 17.17 -13.44
C LEU A 320 -6.61 17.77 -12.67
N ARG A 321 -7.84 17.34 -12.98
CA ARG A 321 -9.06 17.67 -12.23
C ARG A 321 -9.55 16.45 -11.50
N VAL A 322 -9.93 16.63 -10.22
CA VAL A 322 -10.46 15.56 -9.39
C VAL A 322 -11.78 16.02 -8.78
N ASP A 323 -12.86 15.34 -9.17
CA ASP A 323 -14.21 15.63 -8.72
C ASP A 323 -14.80 14.46 -7.94
N SER A 324 -15.65 14.73 -6.97
CA SER A 324 -16.47 13.71 -6.33
C SER A 324 -17.75 13.44 -7.14
N GLY A 325 -18.26 12.19 -7.09
CA GLY A 325 -19.55 11.82 -7.68
C GLY A 325 -19.50 10.73 -8.75
N GLY A 326 -18.40 10.01 -8.86
CA GLY A 326 -18.26 8.91 -9.83
C GLY A 326 -17.05 8.04 -9.58
N THR A 327 -16.66 7.24 -10.57
CA THR A 327 -15.43 6.41 -10.54
C THR A 327 -14.77 6.37 -11.92
N GLY A 328 -14.92 7.41 -12.71
CA GLY A 328 -14.41 7.50 -14.07
C GLY A 328 -13.02 8.13 -14.17
N LEU A 329 -12.35 7.83 -15.26
CA LEU A 329 -11.04 8.38 -15.60
C LEU A 329 -11.00 8.72 -17.09
N ARG A 330 -10.56 9.95 -17.43
CA ARG A 330 -10.48 10.41 -18.82
C ARG A 330 -9.22 11.21 -19.06
N PHE A 331 -8.58 10.96 -20.19
CA PHE A 331 -7.41 11.64 -20.71
C PHE A 331 -7.77 12.43 -21.95
N GLU A 332 -7.46 13.71 -21.99
CA GLU A 332 -7.73 14.62 -23.12
C GLU A 332 -6.42 15.16 -23.66
N GLY A 333 -6.20 14.94 -24.95
CA GLY A 333 -5.01 15.41 -25.66
C GLY A 333 -5.37 16.34 -26.80
N THR A 334 -4.37 16.77 -27.59
CA THR A 334 -4.52 17.67 -28.71
C THR A 334 -5.27 17.07 -29.91
N GLU A 335 -5.34 15.74 -30.01
CA GLU A 335 -5.91 15.03 -31.17
C GLU A 335 -7.08 14.11 -30.78
N GLY A 336 -7.47 14.09 -29.51
CA GLY A 336 -8.61 13.31 -29.07
C GLY A 336 -8.61 13.05 -27.58
N TRP A 337 -9.46 12.12 -27.17
CA TRP A 337 -9.56 11.69 -25.79
C TRP A 337 -9.81 10.19 -25.70
N LEU A 338 -9.46 9.59 -24.56
CA LEU A 338 -9.85 8.24 -24.15
C LEU A 338 -10.14 8.21 -22.64
N GLY A 339 -10.90 7.22 -22.19
CA GLY A 339 -11.25 7.07 -20.78
C GLY A 339 -12.34 6.06 -20.55
N ASN A 340 -12.84 5.97 -19.32
CA ASN A 340 -14.02 5.21 -18.95
C ASN A 340 -14.95 6.01 -18.03
N ASP A 341 -16.21 5.61 -17.95
CA ASP A 341 -17.22 6.33 -17.14
C ASP A 341 -17.37 5.75 -15.74
N GLY A 342 -16.59 4.71 -15.40
CA GLY A 342 -16.68 4.06 -14.10
C GLY A 342 -15.61 2.99 -13.91
N TRP A 343 -15.44 2.55 -12.67
CA TRP A 343 -14.47 1.52 -12.30
C TRP A 343 -14.60 0.25 -13.16
N CYS A 344 -13.49 -0.15 -13.78
CA CYS A 344 -13.43 -1.31 -14.68
C CYS A 344 -14.42 -1.31 -15.86
N GLN A 345 -15.05 -0.18 -16.19
CA GLN A 345 -15.89 -0.08 -17.37
C GLN A 345 -15.04 -0.04 -18.65
N PRO A 346 -15.58 -0.49 -19.78
CA PRO A 346 -14.87 -0.48 -21.06
C PRO A 346 -14.33 0.90 -21.42
N ILE A 347 -13.16 0.92 -22.08
CA ILE A 347 -12.55 2.15 -22.57
C ILE A 347 -13.40 2.71 -23.72
N LYS A 348 -13.62 4.02 -23.68
CA LYS A 348 -14.22 4.83 -24.74
C LYS A 348 -13.19 5.81 -25.26
N ALA A 349 -13.33 6.25 -26.51
CA ALA A 349 -12.45 7.26 -27.07
C ALA A 349 -13.22 8.16 -28.04
N SER A 350 -12.66 9.32 -28.35
CA SER A 350 -13.20 10.24 -29.37
C SER A 350 -13.21 9.64 -30.78
N ASN A 351 -12.37 8.64 -31.05
CA ASN A 351 -12.26 7.95 -32.32
C ASN A 351 -11.89 6.48 -32.06
N GLU A 352 -12.61 5.57 -32.73
CA GLU A 352 -12.38 4.12 -32.68
C GLU A 352 -10.95 3.71 -33.02
N LYS A 353 -10.27 4.45 -33.91
CA LYS A 353 -8.85 4.19 -34.26
C LYS A 353 -7.92 4.31 -33.09
N ILE A 354 -8.22 5.08 -32.04
CA ILE A 354 -7.44 5.17 -30.82
C ILE A 354 -7.46 3.81 -30.10
N LEU A 355 -8.64 3.21 -29.96
CA LEU A 355 -8.83 1.95 -29.25
C LEU A 355 -8.20 0.76 -29.97
N THR A 356 -8.31 0.76 -31.31
CA THR A 356 -7.85 -0.33 -32.17
C THR A 356 -6.38 -0.20 -32.59
N SER A 357 -5.70 0.91 -32.20
CA SER A 357 -4.29 1.12 -32.53
C SER A 357 -3.40 0.06 -31.91
N VAL A 358 -2.43 -0.43 -32.71
CA VAL A 358 -1.42 -1.38 -32.25
C VAL A 358 -0.23 -0.61 -31.70
N ILE A 359 0.33 -1.07 -30.58
CA ILE A 359 1.59 -0.58 -30.03
C ILE A 359 2.69 -1.43 -30.64
N GLY A 360 3.59 -0.79 -31.39
CA GLY A 360 4.69 -1.45 -32.10
C GLY A 360 5.83 -1.84 -31.15
N PRO A 361 6.74 -2.71 -31.60
CA PRO A 361 7.81 -3.23 -30.73
C PRO A 361 8.79 -2.17 -30.21
N ASP A 362 8.93 -1.05 -30.90
CA ASP A 362 9.87 0.04 -30.55
C ASP A 362 9.16 1.17 -29.77
N GLU A 363 7.88 1.00 -29.42
CA GLU A 363 7.10 1.97 -28.67
C GLU A 363 7.15 1.70 -27.17
N VAL A 364 6.53 2.55 -26.36
CA VAL A 364 6.49 2.39 -24.90
C VAL A 364 5.62 1.21 -24.52
N HIS A 365 6.25 0.24 -23.85
CA HIS A 365 5.57 -0.89 -23.23
C HIS A 365 5.66 -0.76 -21.72
N LEU A 366 4.52 -0.60 -21.07
CA LEU A 366 4.44 -0.50 -19.62
C LEU A 366 4.40 -1.90 -19.00
N PHE A 367 5.10 -2.07 -17.88
CA PHE A 367 5.06 -3.34 -17.17
C PHE A 367 3.70 -3.56 -16.51
N THR A 368 3.17 -4.76 -16.64
CA THR A 368 1.96 -5.21 -15.94
C THR A 368 2.14 -6.64 -15.44
N CYS A 369 1.35 -7.04 -14.46
CA CYS A 369 1.28 -8.43 -13.98
C CYS A 369 -0.16 -8.92 -14.02
N PRO A 370 -0.64 -9.49 -15.14
CA PRO A 370 -2.02 -9.97 -15.26
C PRO A 370 -2.42 -11.03 -14.22
N ALA A 371 -1.44 -11.72 -13.62
CA ALA A 371 -1.66 -12.65 -12.52
C ALA A 371 -1.95 -11.96 -11.17
N GLY A 372 -1.97 -10.63 -11.15
CA GLY A 372 -2.36 -9.82 -9.99
C GLY A 372 -1.21 -9.39 -9.09
N GLU A 373 -1.53 -8.50 -8.19
CA GLU A 373 -0.57 -7.85 -7.28
C GLU A 373 0.14 -8.84 -6.34
N HIS A 374 -0.58 -9.83 -5.81
CA HIS A 374 0.00 -10.83 -4.90
C HIS A 374 1.06 -11.67 -5.61
N ARG A 375 0.82 -12.03 -6.90
CA ARG A 375 1.83 -12.74 -7.71
C ARG A 375 3.04 -11.86 -7.96
N ASN A 376 2.83 -10.60 -8.37
CA ASN A 376 3.92 -9.65 -8.59
C ASN A 376 4.79 -9.49 -7.34
N PHE A 377 4.17 -9.32 -6.17
CA PHE A 377 4.90 -9.21 -4.90
C PHE A 377 5.77 -10.44 -4.62
N LEU A 378 5.19 -11.65 -4.71
CA LEU A 378 5.93 -12.90 -4.46
C LEU A 378 7.10 -13.08 -5.43
N ASP A 379 6.93 -12.75 -6.71
CA ASP A 379 7.99 -12.80 -7.71
C ASP A 379 9.10 -11.77 -7.41
N CYS A 380 8.73 -10.59 -6.93
CA CYS A 380 9.68 -9.56 -6.51
C CYS A 380 10.44 -9.94 -5.24
N VAL A 381 9.80 -10.57 -4.26
CA VAL A 381 10.47 -11.12 -3.07
C VAL A 381 11.55 -12.13 -3.47
N LYS A 382 11.28 -13.01 -4.43
CA LYS A 382 12.24 -14.00 -4.92
C LYS A 382 13.37 -13.38 -5.75
N SER A 383 13.02 -12.45 -6.64
CA SER A 383 13.98 -11.84 -7.57
C SER A 383 14.73 -10.65 -6.98
N ARG A 384 14.28 -10.10 -5.86
CA ARG A 384 14.77 -8.86 -5.24
C ARG A 384 14.65 -7.63 -6.14
N ARG A 385 13.69 -7.63 -7.07
CA ARG A 385 13.36 -6.50 -7.94
C ARG A 385 12.26 -5.67 -7.31
N ASP A 386 12.15 -4.41 -7.71
CA ASP A 386 11.03 -3.55 -7.33
C ASP A 386 9.73 -4.12 -7.93
N PRO A 387 8.62 -4.14 -7.16
CA PRO A 387 7.31 -4.45 -7.70
C PRO A 387 6.79 -3.31 -8.59
N TYR A 388 5.71 -3.55 -9.32
CA TYR A 388 5.16 -2.57 -10.26
C TYR A 388 4.62 -1.31 -9.58
N PHE A 389 4.29 -1.39 -8.30
CA PHE A 389 3.86 -0.23 -7.50
C PHE A 389 4.65 -0.13 -6.20
N PRO A 390 5.93 0.29 -6.27
CA PRO A 390 6.83 0.38 -5.12
C PRO A 390 6.44 1.54 -4.19
N ALA A 391 7.06 1.60 -3.01
CA ALA A 391 6.79 2.63 -2.00
C ALA A 391 6.88 4.06 -2.52
N GLU A 392 7.84 4.36 -3.40
CA GLU A 392 7.99 5.69 -3.99
C GLU A 392 6.75 6.11 -4.78
N PHE A 393 6.19 5.22 -5.61
CA PHE A 393 5.00 5.54 -6.41
C PHE A 393 3.76 5.68 -5.51
N GLY A 394 3.58 4.78 -4.55
CA GLY A 394 2.50 4.87 -3.57
C GLY A 394 2.55 6.16 -2.75
N HIS A 395 3.75 6.59 -2.35
CA HIS A 395 3.97 7.87 -1.68
C HIS A 395 3.58 9.05 -2.58
N ARG A 396 4.03 9.09 -3.84
CA ARG A 396 3.72 10.19 -4.79
C ARG A 396 2.22 10.31 -5.03
N VAL A 397 1.54 9.19 -5.22
CA VAL A 397 0.08 9.17 -5.41
C VAL A 397 -0.64 9.65 -4.15
N SER A 398 -0.27 9.15 -2.97
CA SER A 398 -0.84 9.59 -1.70
C SER A 398 -0.59 11.08 -1.45
N THR A 399 0.58 11.60 -1.85
CA THR A 399 0.92 13.03 -1.75
C THR A 399 -0.06 13.91 -2.52
N ILE A 400 -0.43 13.54 -3.76
CA ILE A 400 -1.42 14.28 -4.55
C ILE A 400 -2.74 14.40 -3.79
N ALA A 401 -3.24 13.28 -3.27
CA ALA A 401 -4.49 13.27 -2.51
C ALA A 401 -4.42 14.13 -1.23
N HIS A 402 -3.32 14.03 -0.48
CA HIS A 402 -3.11 14.84 0.72
C HIS A 402 -2.95 16.33 0.42
N MET A 403 -2.28 16.71 -0.68
CA MET A 403 -2.21 18.10 -1.14
C MET A 403 -3.60 18.70 -1.37
N GLY A 404 -4.51 17.90 -1.96
CA GLY A 404 -5.91 18.30 -2.15
C GLY A 404 -6.63 18.53 -0.83
N ASN A 405 -6.50 17.60 0.13
CA ASN A 405 -7.08 17.75 1.46
C ASN A 405 -6.56 19.02 2.17
N ILE A 406 -5.24 19.29 2.08
CA ILE A 406 -4.62 20.48 2.69
C ILE A 406 -5.10 21.76 2.00
N ALA A 407 -5.20 21.79 0.66
CA ALA A 407 -5.68 22.97 -0.06
C ALA A 407 -7.14 23.30 0.29
N MET A 408 -8.01 22.30 0.39
CA MET A 408 -9.40 22.48 0.81
C MET A 408 -9.51 22.95 2.25
N GLU A 409 -8.68 22.41 3.16
CA GLU A 409 -8.66 22.83 4.57
C GLU A 409 -8.26 24.29 4.73
N LEU A 410 -7.26 24.74 3.95
CA LEU A 410 -6.75 26.10 3.98
C LEU A 410 -7.55 27.08 3.11
N GLY A 411 -8.42 26.58 2.22
CA GLY A 411 -9.27 27.37 1.34
C GLY A 411 -8.50 28.29 0.38
N ARG A 412 -7.32 27.88 -0.05
CA ARG A 412 -6.48 28.67 -0.96
C ARG A 412 -5.63 27.80 -1.88
N LYS A 413 -5.17 28.40 -2.98
CA LYS A 413 -4.18 27.82 -3.89
C LYS A 413 -2.85 27.62 -3.15
N LEU A 414 -2.23 26.45 -3.35
CA LEU A 414 -0.93 26.10 -2.82
C LEU A 414 0.04 25.81 -3.96
N ARG A 415 1.30 26.21 -3.79
CA ARG A 415 2.41 25.85 -4.68
C ARG A 415 3.27 24.79 -4.02
N TRP A 416 3.68 23.78 -4.78
CA TRP A 416 4.41 22.62 -4.30
C TRP A 416 5.73 22.45 -5.05
N ASP A 417 6.78 22.15 -4.32
CA ASP A 417 8.06 21.70 -4.88
C ASP A 417 8.11 20.17 -4.78
N PRO A 418 7.94 19.43 -5.90
CA PRO A 418 7.91 17.98 -5.87
C PRO A 418 9.27 17.31 -5.62
N GLU A 419 10.39 18.05 -5.71
CA GLU A 419 11.71 17.54 -5.39
C GLU A 419 12.00 17.64 -3.90
N LYS A 420 11.70 18.80 -3.28
CA LYS A 420 11.86 19.03 -1.84
C LYS A 420 10.70 18.49 -1.02
N GLU A 421 9.57 18.23 -1.67
CA GLU A 421 8.31 17.80 -1.05
C GLU A 421 7.82 18.79 0.02
N GLU A 422 7.80 20.07 -0.35
CA GLU A 422 7.34 21.15 0.51
C GLU A 422 6.43 22.14 -0.22
N PHE A 423 5.53 22.74 0.52
CA PHE A 423 4.72 23.85 0.01
C PHE A 423 5.57 25.12 0.01
N ILE A 424 5.70 25.73 -1.16
CA ILE A 424 6.57 26.88 -1.39
C ILE A 424 6.00 28.13 -0.68
N GLY A 425 6.71 28.62 0.33
CA GLY A 425 6.35 29.83 1.05
C GLY A 425 5.10 29.72 1.92
N ASP A 426 4.70 28.50 2.32
CA ASP A 426 3.51 28.27 3.15
C ASP A 426 3.81 27.35 4.34
N ASP A 427 4.26 27.92 5.45
CA ASP A 427 4.60 27.18 6.68
C ASP A 427 3.40 26.48 7.30
N THR A 428 2.19 27.02 7.13
CA THR A 428 0.97 26.41 7.65
C THR A 428 0.67 25.11 6.90
N ALA A 429 0.73 25.12 5.58
CA ALA A 429 0.57 23.93 4.76
C ALA A 429 1.70 22.92 5.05
N ASN A 430 2.93 23.38 5.24
CA ASN A 430 4.07 22.52 5.55
C ASN A 430 3.92 21.78 6.89
N ARG A 431 3.34 22.41 7.91
CA ARG A 431 3.02 21.73 9.19
C ARG A 431 1.96 20.62 9.03
N MET A 432 1.10 20.72 8.02
CA MET A 432 0.05 19.72 7.75
C MET A 432 0.53 18.48 6.98
N ARG A 433 1.81 18.46 6.56
CA ARG A 433 2.39 17.27 5.90
C ARG A 433 2.57 16.07 6.81
N GLY A 434 2.55 16.25 8.12
CA GLY A 434 2.72 15.21 9.12
C GLY A 434 1.64 15.25 10.20
N ARG A 435 1.75 14.34 11.15
CA ARG A 435 0.90 14.27 12.34
C ARG A 435 1.74 13.99 13.60
N THR A 436 1.12 14.26 14.75
CA THR A 436 1.61 13.78 16.06
C THR A 436 1.06 12.37 16.31
N LEU A 437 1.91 11.48 16.78
CA LEU A 437 1.51 10.13 17.18
C LEU A 437 1.17 10.08 18.66
N ARG A 438 0.19 9.28 19.03
CA ARG A 438 -0.10 8.98 20.44
C ARG A 438 0.97 8.05 21.01
N GLU A 439 1.47 8.35 22.18
CA GLU A 439 2.38 7.45 22.91
C GLU A 439 1.71 6.10 23.22
N PRO A 440 2.48 4.99 23.22
CA PRO A 440 3.94 4.90 23.06
C PRO A 440 4.41 4.76 21.58
N TRP A 441 3.55 5.02 20.60
CA TRP A 441 3.81 4.75 19.20
C TRP A 441 4.79 5.76 18.59
N GLN A 442 5.72 5.26 17.77
CA GLN A 442 6.75 6.04 17.08
C GLN A 442 6.92 5.52 15.64
N LEU A 443 7.51 6.35 14.75
CA LEU A 443 7.87 6.00 13.37
C LEU A 443 9.30 5.48 13.24
#